data_6590ec89c008aa7b1917b518550f09fa
#
_entry.id   6590ec89c008aa7b1917b518550f09fa
#
_cell.length_a   1.000
_cell.length_b   1.000
_cell.length_c   1.000
_cell.angle_alpha   90.00
_cell.angle_beta   90.00
_cell.angle_gamma   90.00
#
_symmetry.space_group_name_H-M   'P 1'
#
loop_
_entity.id
_entity.type
_entity.pdbx_description
1 polymer ?
#
loop_
_entity_poly.entity_id
_entity_poly.type
_entity_poly.pdbx_seq_one_letter_code
_entity_poly.pdbx_strand_id
1 'polypeptide(L)'
;MARVVLNPEAIRGFNKAPTGMIRRINDALERLERWPEVSGAKPLRGKLKGCFRLRCGDWRIVFRPTGDDLIVIGIDNRRDVYE
;
A
#
# COMPACT_ATOMS: atom_id res chain seq x y z
N MET A 1 -11.53 -9.15 -9.37
CA MET A 1 -10.56 -9.14 -8.28
C MET A 1 -9.25 -8.53 -8.78
N ALA A 2 -8.71 -7.58 -8.03
CA ALA A 2 -7.49 -6.90 -8.45
C ALA A 2 -6.27 -7.79 -8.18
N ARG A 3 -5.29 -7.72 -9.08
CA ARG A 3 -4.02 -8.38 -8.87
C ARG A 3 -3.05 -7.40 -8.20
N VAL A 4 -2.59 -7.74 -6.99
CA VAL A 4 -1.72 -6.87 -6.21
C VAL A 4 -0.26 -7.21 -6.53
N VAL A 5 0.47 -6.22 -7.01
CA VAL A 5 1.87 -6.38 -7.43
C VAL A 5 2.72 -5.36 -6.66
N LEU A 6 3.80 -5.83 -6.06
CA LEU A 6 4.72 -4.96 -5.33
C LEU A 6 5.92 -4.61 -6.23
N ASN A 7 6.20 -3.31 -6.37
CA ASN A 7 7.41 -2.90 -7.06
C ASN A 7 8.63 -3.10 -6.14
N PRO A 8 9.87 -2.95 -6.64
CA PRO A 8 11.06 -3.18 -5.82
C PRO A 8 11.12 -2.32 -4.55
N GLU A 9 10.64 -1.08 -4.62
CA GLU A 9 10.60 -0.18 -3.47
C GLU A 9 9.68 -0.74 -2.39
N ALA A 10 8.51 -1.22 -2.77
CA ALA A 10 7.55 -1.80 -1.84
C ALA A 10 8.09 -3.08 -1.22
N ILE A 11 8.78 -3.90 -2.00
CA ILE A 11 9.41 -5.13 -1.49
C ILE A 11 10.45 -4.79 -0.43
N ARG A 12 11.28 -3.78 -0.68
CA ARG A 12 12.27 -3.35 0.30
C ARG A 12 11.62 -2.88 1.61
N GLY A 13 10.55 -2.09 1.48
CA GLY A 13 9.81 -1.63 2.66
C GLY A 13 9.19 -2.78 3.43
N PHE A 14 8.60 -3.72 2.73
CA PHE A 14 8.01 -4.90 3.36
C PHE A 14 9.07 -5.67 4.16
N ASN A 15 10.25 -5.86 3.55
CA ASN A 15 11.31 -6.63 4.21
C ASN A 15 11.92 -5.91 5.43
N LYS A 16 11.76 -4.61 5.54
CA LYS A 16 12.22 -3.84 6.69
C LYS A 16 11.25 -3.82 7.84
N ALA A 17 10.02 -4.28 7.63
CA ALA A 17 9.01 -4.21 8.66
C ALA A 17 9.30 -5.20 9.78
N PRO A 18 9.02 -4.83 11.04
CA PRO A 18 9.15 -5.77 12.15
C PRO A 18 8.24 -6.98 11.96
N THR A 19 8.61 -8.11 12.55
CA THR A 19 7.87 -9.36 12.40
C THR A 19 6.38 -9.21 12.68
N GLY A 20 6.04 -8.51 13.76
CA GLY A 20 4.63 -8.29 14.12
C GLY A 20 3.86 -7.48 13.09
N MET A 21 4.54 -6.59 12.36
CA MET A 21 3.91 -5.79 11.33
C MET A 21 3.79 -6.50 10.00
N ILE A 22 4.70 -7.42 9.70
CA ILE A 22 4.67 -8.15 8.43
C ILE A 22 3.33 -8.85 8.25
N ARG A 23 2.84 -9.50 9.29
CA ARG A 23 1.55 -10.17 9.24
C ARG A 23 0.41 -9.20 8.95
N ARG A 24 0.41 -8.08 9.65
CA ARG A 24 -0.62 -7.06 9.47
C ARG A 24 -0.57 -6.44 8.09
N ILE A 25 0.65 -6.17 7.60
CA ILE A 25 0.82 -5.62 6.26
C ILE A 25 0.34 -6.63 5.21
N ASN A 26 0.67 -7.89 5.40
CA ASN A 26 0.24 -8.94 4.49
C ASN A 26 -1.29 -9.07 4.44
N ASP A 27 -1.93 -8.99 5.61
CA ASP A 27 -3.40 -9.00 5.67
C ASP A 27 -3.99 -7.80 4.93
N ALA A 28 -3.36 -6.64 5.05
CA ALA A 28 -3.80 -5.45 4.35
C ALA A 28 -3.64 -5.60 2.84
N LEU A 29 -2.54 -6.20 2.39
CA LEU A 29 -2.33 -6.46 0.97
C LEU A 29 -3.39 -7.40 0.42
N GLU A 30 -3.79 -8.41 1.19
CA GLU A 30 -4.87 -9.29 0.77
C GLU A 30 -6.20 -8.53 0.64
N ARG A 31 -6.46 -7.58 1.54
CA ARG A 31 -7.67 -6.75 1.43
C ARG A 31 -7.69 -5.94 0.14
N LEU A 32 -6.52 -5.52 -0.35
CA LEU A 32 -6.44 -4.74 -1.58
C LEU A 32 -6.89 -5.53 -2.80
N GLU A 33 -6.93 -6.85 -2.74
CA GLU A 33 -7.45 -7.65 -3.84
C GLU A 33 -8.92 -7.37 -4.12
N ARG A 34 -9.62 -6.79 -3.16
CA ARG A 34 -11.03 -6.43 -3.30
C ARG A 34 -11.25 -5.02 -3.86
N TRP A 35 -10.17 -4.35 -4.23
CA TRP A 35 -10.28 -3.00 -4.75
C TRP A 35 -11.35 -2.92 -5.84
N PRO A 36 -12.21 -1.88 -5.89
CA PRO A 36 -12.17 -0.67 -5.07
C PRO A 36 -12.93 -0.76 -3.73
N GLU A 37 -13.39 -1.92 -3.35
CA GLU A 37 -14.18 -2.09 -2.13
C GLU A 37 -13.27 -2.33 -0.93
N VAL A 38 -12.46 -1.30 -0.60
CA VAL A 38 -11.52 -1.34 0.50
C VAL A 38 -11.75 -0.10 1.37
N SER A 39 -12.18 -0.32 2.62
CA SER A 39 -12.36 0.80 3.53
C SER A 39 -11.01 1.30 4.06
N GLY A 40 -10.92 2.59 4.28
CA GLY A 40 -9.73 3.21 4.83
C GLY A 40 -8.71 3.68 3.81
N ALA A 41 -8.89 3.36 2.53
CA ALA A 41 -8.00 3.84 1.49
C ALA A 41 -8.31 5.31 1.19
N LYS A 42 -7.28 6.15 1.19
CA LYS A 42 -7.45 7.59 0.95
C LYS A 42 -6.65 8.03 -0.26
N PRO A 43 -7.24 8.86 -1.14
CA PRO A 43 -6.51 9.35 -2.31
C PRO A 43 -5.41 10.32 -1.90
N LEU A 44 -4.32 10.30 -2.63
CA LEU A 44 -3.21 11.20 -2.43
C LEU A 44 -3.26 12.33 -3.46
N ARG A 45 -2.48 13.40 -3.21
CA ARG A 45 -2.50 14.60 -4.02
C ARG A 45 -1.10 14.90 -4.56
N GLY A 46 -1.03 15.91 -5.44
CA GLY A 46 0.23 16.38 -5.98
C GLY A 46 0.88 15.35 -6.88
N LYS A 47 2.15 15.08 -6.65
CA LYS A 47 2.90 14.13 -7.47
C LYS A 47 2.38 12.71 -7.39
N LEU A 48 1.61 12.41 -6.34
CA LEU A 48 1.04 11.08 -6.13
C LEU A 48 -0.45 11.03 -6.50
N LYS A 49 -0.92 12.00 -7.25
CA LYS A 49 -2.30 11.98 -7.73
C LYS A 49 -2.53 10.71 -8.54
N GLY A 50 -3.64 10.03 -8.25
CA GLY A 50 -3.92 8.73 -8.84
C GLY A 50 -3.48 7.57 -7.98
N CYS A 51 -2.76 7.85 -6.90
CA CYS A 51 -2.39 6.85 -5.92
C CYS A 51 -3.26 6.97 -4.68
N PHE A 52 -3.26 5.90 -3.88
CA PHE A 52 -4.02 5.84 -2.64
C PHE A 52 -3.12 5.33 -1.52
N ARG A 53 -3.51 5.66 -0.30
CA ARG A 53 -2.80 5.21 0.89
C ARG A 53 -3.72 4.37 1.76
N LEU A 54 -3.23 3.24 2.24
CA LEU A 54 -3.89 2.42 3.24
C LEU A 54 -3.00 2.33 4.46
N ARG A 55 -3.50 2.75 5.62
CA ARG A 55 -2.73 2.68 6.87
C ARG A 55 -2.85 1.31 7.51
N CYS A 56 -1.74 0.87 8.10
CA CYS A 56 -1.67 -0.39 8.82
C CYS A 56 -0.83 -0.12 10.07
N GLY A 57 -1.49 0.27 11.17
CA GLY A 57 -0.80 0.77 12.34
C GLY A 57 -0.03 2.05 11.98
N ASP A 58 1.26 2.09 12.29
CA ASP A 58 2.11 3.22 11.93
C ASP A 58 2.69 3.10 10.53
N TRP A 59 2.38 2.02 9.84
CA TRP A 59 2.89 1.77 8.49
C TRP A 59 1.85 2.20 7.46
N ARG A 60 2.34 2.55 6.28
CA ARG A 60 1.51 3.00 5.16
C ARG A 60 1.82 2.20 3.92
N ILE A 61 0.78 1.80 3.23
CA ILE A 61 0.88 1.13 1.95
C ILE A 61 0.37 2.11 0.90
N VAL A 62 1.22 2.48 -0.04
CA VAL A 62 0.85 3.39 -1.13
C VAL A 62 0.76 2.57 -2.40
N PHE A 63 -0.34 2.72 -3.12
CA PHE A 63 -0.59 1.91 -4.30
C PHE A 63 -1.27 2.73 -5.39
N ARG A 64 -1.08 2.28 -6.62
CA ARG A 64 -1.70 2.90 -7.79
C ARG A 64 -2.54 1.86 -8.53
N PRO A 65 -3.86 2.08 -8.64
CA PRO A 65 -4.68 1.22 -9.47
C PRO A 65 -4.34 1.45 -10.95
N THR A 66 -4.16 0.38 -11.70
CA THR A 66 -3.80 0.43 -13.11
C THR A 66 -4.52 -0.71 -13.83
N GLY A 67 -5.64 -0.42 -14.45
CA GLY A 67 -6.47 -1.47 -15.05
C GLY A 67 -6.93 -2.45 -13.99
N ASP A 68 -6.65 -3.72 -14.18
CA ASP A 68 -7.02 -4.76 -13.24
C ASP A 68 -5.97 -5.00 -12.16
N ASP A 69 -4.88 -4.24 -12.20
CA ASP A 69 -3.78 -4.40 -11.27
C ASP A 69 -3.77 -3.29 -10.23
N LEU A 70 -3.24 -3.62 -9.04
CA LEU A 70 -2.85 -2.64 -8.04
C LEU A 70 -1.35 -2.72 -7.87
N ILE A 71 -0.66 -1.66 -8.27
CA ILE A 71 0.80 -1.61 -8.12
C ILE A 71 1.10 -0.95 -6.78
N VAL A 72 1.63 -1.72 -5.84
CA VAL A 72 2.09 -1.16 -4.55
C VAL A 72 3.45 -0.55 -4.81
N ILE A 73 3.54 0.77 -4.64
CA ILE A 73 4.74 1.53 -4.95
C ILE A 73 5.58 1.84 -3.72
N GLY A 74 5.03 1.65 -2.52
CA GLY A 74 5.79 1.89 -1.30
C GLY A 74 5.11 1.32 -0.08
N ILE A 75 5.93 0.84 0.86
CA ILE A 75 5.50 0.40 2.19
C ILE A 75 6.49 1.02 3.16
N ASP A 76 6.03 1.89 4.04
CA ASP A 76 6.93 2.65 4.89
C ASP A 76 6.21 3.10 6.16
N ASN A 77 6.97 3.32 7.23
CA ASN A 77 6.45 3.87 8.47
C ASN A 77 6.75 5.35 8.63
N ARG A 78 7.40 5.99 7.66
CA ARG A 78 7.72 7.40 7.73
C ARG A 78 6.52 8.22 7.26
N ARG A 79 6.12 9.16 8.09
CA ARG A 79 4.91 9.93 7.92
C ARG A 79 4.94 10.83 6.69
N ASP A 80 6.06 11.45 6.44
CA ASP A 80 6.19 12.52 5.45
C ASP A 80 6.67 12.06 4.08
N VAL A 81 6.84 10.76 3.88
CA VAL A 81 7.31 10.24 2.59
C VAL A 81 6.22 10.30 1.53
N TYR A 82 4.98 10.04 1.94
CA TYR A 82 3.85 9.93 1.01
C TYR A 82 2.70 10.88 1.36
N GLU A 83 2.97 11.91 2.14
CA GLU A 83 1.92 12.87 2.53
C GLU A 83 2.22 14.32 2.15
#